data_e632c045e5740c793caa870e361fda9c
#
_entry.id   e632c045e5740c793caa870e361fda9c
#
_cell.length_a   1.000
_cell.length_b   1.000
_cell.length_c   1.000
_cell.angle_alpha   90.00
_cell.angle_beta   90.00
_cell.angle_gamma   90.00
#
_symmetry.space_group_name_H-M   'P 1'
#
loop_
_entity.id
_entity.type
_entity.pdbx_description
1 polymer ?
#
loop_
_entity_poly.entity_id
_entity_poly.type
_entity_poly.pdbx_seq_one_letter_code
_entity_poly.pdbx_strand_id
1 'polypeptide(L)'
;MIRRRVVRAPASSANLGPGFDCMAAALALHMELEVEETGTFAVETELALPKGRENLCVCAFERLHPADGFTFRICSDVPLAGGLGSSAAAIVAGLMAADHVFELDAPLLELATELEGHPDNVAAALYGGFVVCADGQTTRFDPPTGLEALAVVPREPVRTAAARAALPAEVPLSDAVFNVAHGALLTLGLARGDWDLLARGLHDRLHQERRAHLFPRSYELAQRARELGALGATISGAGPTVLVWCFYEQTGAVVEALRGEVEGWAQLLRAPFEPQGAYVWEL
;
A
#
# COMPACT_ATOMS: atom_id res chain seq x y z
N MET A 1 19.40 30.55 -0.71
CA MET A 1 19.38 29.33 -1.56
C MET A 1 17.91 28.90 -1.61
N ILE A 2 17.34 28.68 -2.81
CA ILE A 2 15.95 28.22 -2.95
C ILE A 2 15.88 26.80 -2.37
N ARG A 3 14.94 26.54 -1.46
CA ARG A 3 14.74 25.20 -0.90
C ARG A 3 13.95 24.37 -1.89
N ARG A 4 14.52 23.27 -2.36
CA ARG A 4 13.88 22.32 -3.27
C ARG A 4 14.22 20.90 -2.87
N ARG A 5 13.20 20.04 -2.74
CA ARG A 5 13.33 18.62 -2.40
C ARG A 5 12.41 17.78 -3.28
N VAL A 6 12.87 16.61 -3.66
CA VAL A 6 12.03 15.59 -4.28
C VAL A 6 11.94 14.41 -3.35
N VAL A 7 10.73 13.99 -3.03
CA VAL A 7 10.43 12.80 -2.25
C VAL A 7 9.84 11.75 -3.16
N ARG A 8 10.37 10.54 -3.11
CA ARG A 8 9.81 9.38 -3.77
C ARG A 8 9.31 8.40 -2.71
N ALA A 9 8.01 8.10 -2.73
CA ALA A 9 7.36 7.20 -1.78
C ALA A 9 6.73 6.01 -2.53
N PRO A 10 6.97 4.75 -2.09
CA PRO A 10 6.40 3.58 -2.73
C PRO A 10 4.91 3.43 -2.41
N ALA A 11 4.19 2.75 -3.32
CA ALA A 11 2.89 2.16 -3.06
C ALA A 11 2.97 1.12 -1.95
N SER A 12 1.84 0.72 -1.42
CA SER A 12 1.79 -0.34 -0.41
C SER A 12 0.52 -1.18 -0.52
N SER A 13 0.62 -2.44 -0.10
CA SER A 13 -0.52 -3.32 0.09
C SER A 13 -0.63 -3.67 1.57
N ALA A 14 -1.75 -3.32 2.19
CA ALA A 14 -2.03 -3.62 3.60
C ALA A 14 -2.79 -4.92 3.78
N ASN A 15 -2.85 -5.37 5.01
CA ASN A 15 -3.51 -6.58 5.50
C ASN A 15 -2.85 -7.90 5.07
N LEU A 16 -2.36 -8.02 3.86
CA LEU A 16 -1.68 -9.20 3.30
C LEU A 16 -2.42 -10.53 3.56
N GLY A 17 -3.76 -10.49 3.57
CA GLY A 17 -4.62 -11.57 4.01
C GLY A 17 -4.88 -11.52 5.51
N PRO A 18 -4.23 -12.34 6.35
CA PRO A 18 -4.61 -12.48 7.77
C PRO A 18 -4.14 -11.33 8.69
N GLY A 19 -3.29 -10.43 8.22
CA GLY A 19 -2.69 -9.35 9.02
C GLY A 19 -3.50 -8.04 9.01
N PHE A 20 -4.81 -8.12 9.20
CA PHE A 20 -5.71 -6.98 9.19
C PHE A 20 -5.25 -5.85 10.13
N ASP A 21 -5.10 -4.63 9.57
CA ASP A 21 -4.65 -3.39 10.22
C ASP A 21 -3.28 -3.49 10.95
N CYS A 22 -2.48 -4.54 10.68
CA CYS A 22 -1.16 -4.69 11.31
C CYS A 22 -0.03 -5.11 10.36
N MET A 23 -0.33 -5.62 9.17
CA MET A 23 0.70 -6.04 8.22
C MET A 23 0.55 -5.30 6.89
N ALA A 24 1.68 -4.90 6.31
CA ALA A 24 1.73 -4.36 4.96
C ALA A 24 3.06 -4.68 4.26
N ALA A 25 3.07 -4.46 2.95
CA ALA A 25 4.28 -4.52 2.14
C ALA A 25 4.35 -3.32 1.20
N ALA A 26 5.54 -2.78 1.01
CA ALA A 26 5.80 -1.79 -0.02
C ALA A 26 5.87 -2.43 -1.41
N LEU A 27 5.43 -1.71 -2.43
CA LEU A 27 5.39 -2.15 -3.82
C LEU A 27 6.14 -1.15 -4.71
N ALA A 28 6.83 -1.63 -5.73
CA ALA A 28 7.65 -0.84 -6.65
C ALA A 28 6.81 -0.07 -7.70
N LEU A 29 5.80 0.62 -7.23
CA LEU A 29 5.06 1.68 -7.90
C LEU A 29 5.24 2.92 -7.03
N HIS A 30 5.46 4.09 -7.61
CA HIS A 30 5.91 5.22 -6.81
C HIS A 30 5.07 6.47 -7.05
N MET A 31 4.97 7.27 -6.00
CA MET A 31 4.61 8.68 -6.06
C MET A 31 5.85 9.52 -5.90
N GLU A 32 6.00 10.54 -6.72
CA GLU A 32 7.03 11.57 -6.61
C GLU A 32 6.39 12.91 -6.28
N LEU A 33 6.88 13.54 -5.23
CA LEU A 33 6.51 14.86 -4.79
C LEU A 33 7.73 15.77 -4.84
N GLU A 34 7.71 16.76 -5.70
CA GLU A 34 8.66 17.87 -5.67
C GLU A 34 8.05 19.03 -4.91
N VAL A 35 8.78 19.57 -3.92
CA VAL A 35 8.42 20.79 -3.18
C VAL A 35 9.49 21.83 -3.39
N GLU A 36 9.10 23.03 -3.83
CA GLU A 36 9.99 24.14 -4.14
C GLU A 36 9.51 25.45 -3.51
N GLU A 37 10.39 26.19 -2.85
CA GLU A 37 10.13 27.52 -2.30
C GLU A 37 10.13 28.57 -3.44
N THR A 38 8.94 28.85 -4.01
CA THR A 38 8.75 29.76 -5.14
C THR A 38 8.24 31.14 -4.74
N GLY A 39 7.86 31.31 -3.47
CA GLY A 39 7.18 32.51 -2.96
C GLY A 39 5.67 32.52 -3.15
N THR A 40 5.09 31.50 -3.82
CA THR A 40 3.65 31.36 -4.05
C THR A 40 3.18 29.94 -3.79
N PHE A 41 1.97 29.80 -3.21
CA PHE A 41 1.34 28.49 -3.06
C PHE A 41 0.77 28.00 -4.38
N ALA A 42 1.16 26.80 -4.84
CA ALA A 42 0.56 26.14 -5.99
C ALA A 42 0.65 24.60 -5.85
N VAL A 43 -0.30 23.89 -6.47
CA VAL A 43 -0.26 22.44 -6.68
C VAL A 43 -0.37 22.15 -8.17
N GLU A 44 0.66 21.53 -8.73
CA GLU A 44 0.78 21.18 -10.14
C GLU A 44 0.76 19.66 -10.30
N THR A 45 -0.22 19.14 -11.03
CA THR A 45 -0.35 17.72 -11.33
C THR A 45 -1.30 17.49 -12.51
N GLU A 46 -1.02 16.46 -13.31
CA GLU A 46 -1.92 15.95 -14.35
C GLU A 46 -2.89 14.89 -13.82
N LEU A 47 -2.72 14.44 -12.57
CA LEU A 47 -3.58 13.46 -11.93
C LEU A 47 -4.94 14.09 -11.54
N ALA A 48 -5.98 13.28 -11.45
CA ALA A 48 -7.30 13.69 -10.97
C ALA A 48 -7.29 13.86 -9.43
N LEU A 49 -6.43 14.74 -8.93
CA LEU A 49 -6.26 15.08 -7.52
C LEU A 49 -6.65 16.53 -7.25
N PRO A 50 -7.03 16.85 -6.00
CA PRO A 50 -7.24 18.24 -5.59
C PRO A 50 -5.98 19.09 -5.82
N LYS A 51 -6.18 20.33 -6.30
CA LYS A 51 -5.10 21.30 -6.57
C LYS A 51 -5.04 22.44 -5.54
N GLY A 52 -5.67 22.26 -4.41
CA GLY A 52 -5.70 23.18 -3.28
C GLY A 52 -5.08 22.59 -2.02
N ARG A 53 -5.35 23.22 -0.88
CA ARG A 53 -4.83 22.78 0.44
C ARG A 53 -5.42 21.46 0.92
N GLU A 54 -6.51 21.01 0.35
CA GLU A 54 -7.13 19.70 0.56
C GLU A 54 -6.36 18.53 -0.09
N ASN A 55 -5.30 18.81 -0.87
CA ASN A 55 -4.41 17.78 -1.38
C ASN A 55 -3.66 17.11 -0.23
N LEU A 56 -3.60 15.77 -0.19
CA LEU A 56 -3.02 15.03 0.93
C LEU A 56 -1.53 15.32 1.13
N CYS A 57 -0.75 15.54 0.07
CA CYS A 57 0.65 15.94 0.21
C CYS A 57 0.77 17.30 0.91
N VAL A 58 -0.12 18.25 0.57
CA VAL A 58 -0.15 19.58 1.21
C VAL A 58 -0.63 19.48 2.65
N CYS A 59 -1.73 18.76 2.91
CA CYS A 59 -2.23 18.54 4.27
C CYS A 59 -1.15 17.92 5.19
N ALA A 60 -0.40 16.95 4.66
CA ALA A 60 0.69 16.31 5.40
C ALA A 60 1.86 17.26 5.63
N PHE A 61 2.27 18.03 4.62
CA PHE A 61 3.31 19.06 4.77
C PHE A 61 2.90 20.11 5.82
N GLU A 62 1.63 20.55 5.81
CA GLU A 62 1.10 21.55 6.74
C GLU A 62 0.98 21.06 8.20
N ARG A 63 1.12 19.77 8.45
CA ARG A 63 1.28 19.26 9.83
C ARG A 63 2.58 19.75 10.49
N LEU A 64 3.59 20.07 9.71
CA LEU A 64 4.92 20.48 10.17
C LEU A 64 5.24 21.94 9.88
N HIS A 65 4.79 22.47 8.72
CA HIS A 65 5.09 23.84 8.32
C HIS A 65 4.04 24.38 7.34
N PRO A 66 3.63 25.66 7.44
CA PRO A 66 2.71 26.27 6.47
C PRO A 66 3.21 26.12 5.03
N ALA A 67 2.29 25.78 4.11
CA ALA A 67 2.59 25.62 2.69
C ALA A 67 2.68 26.94 1.91
N ASP A 68 2.49 28.09 2.59
CA ASP A 68 2.58 29.40 1.95
C ASP A 68 3.97 29.60 1.34
N GLY A 69 4.00 30.00 0.07
CA GLY A 69 5.26 30.20 -0.65
C GLY A 69 5.87 28.95 -1.26
N PHE A 70 5.22 27.78 -1.19
CA PHE A 70 5.71 26.54 -1.78
C PHE A 70 4.84 26.07 -2.95
N THR A 71 5.51 25.59 -4.00
CA THR A 71 4.88 24.89 -5.12
C THR A 71 5.12 23.40 -4.97
N PHE A 72 4.04 22.61 -5.10
CA PHE A 72 4.00 21.15 -5.00
C PHE A 72 3.77 20.57 -6.39
N ARG A 73 4.71 19.80 -6.93
CA ARG A 73 4.56 19.07 -8.20
C ARG A 73 4.44 17.59 -7.91
N ILE A 74 3.35 16.97 -8.39
CA ILE A 74 3.00 15.59 -8.03
C ILE A 74 2.87 14.76 -9.30
N CYS A 75 3.68 13.68 -9.37
CA CYS A 75 3.58 12.60 -10.35
C CYS A 75 3.37 11.27 -9.62
N SER A 76 2.67 10.30 -10.23
CA SER A 76 2.47 8.99 -9.60
C SER A 76 2.14 7.91 -10.62
N ASP A 77 2.80 6.75 -10.44
CA ASP A 77 2.44 5.48 -11.10
C ASP A 77 1.46 4.66 -10.25
N VAL A 78 1.17 5.10 -9.02
CA VAL A 78 0.26 4.39 -8.11
C VAL A 78 -1.19 4.64 -8.51
N PRO A 79 -1.96 3.59 -8.83
CA PRO A 79 -3.38 3.74 -9.12
C PRO A 79 -4.15 4.39 -7.96
N LEU A 80 -4.94 5.42 -8.27
CA LEU A 80 -5.72 6.14 -7.26
C LEU A 80 -6.93 5.30 -6.82
N ALA A 81 -7.25 5.33 -5.52
CA ALA A 81 -8.43 4.68 -4.92
C ALA A 81 -8.54 3.15 -5.19
N GLY A 82 -7.43 2.49 -5.48
CA GLY A 82 -7.37 1.06 -5.80
C GLY A 82 -7.04 0.13 -4.62
N GLY A 83 -6.76 0.64 -3.43
CA GLY A 83 -6.26 -0.18 -2.30
C GLY A 83 -4.75 -0.41 -2.34
N LEU A 84 -3.99 0.40 -3.10
CA LEU A 84 -2.53 0.32 -3.24
C LEU A 84 -1.79 1.42 -2.45
N GLY A 85 -2.39 1.93 -1.38
CA GLY A 85 -1.73 2.85 -0.45
C GLY A 85 -1.37 4.22 -1.03
N SER A 86 -2.11 4.72 -2.06
CA SER A 86 -1.82 6.03 -2.66
C SER A 86 -1.98 7.19 -1.67
N SER A 87 -2.90 7.10 -0.69
CA SER A 87 -3.03 8.09 0.39
C SER A 87 -1.82 8.07 1.32
N ALA A 88 -1.40 6.88 1.75
CA ALA A 88 -0.23 6.70 2.60
C ALA A 88 1.05 7.24 1.95
N ALA A 89 1.25 6.95 0.64
CA ALA A 89 2.38 7.48 -0.12
C ALA A 89 2.36 9.03 -0.17
N ALA A 90 1.17 9.63 -0.38
CA ALA A 90 1.01 11.08 -0.39
C ALA A 90 1.28 11.72 0.98
N ILE A 91 0.78 11.12 2.04
CA ILE A 91 1.00 11.58 3.43
C ILE A 91 2.49 11.49 3.78
N VAL A 92 3.11 10.35 3.54
CA VAL A 92 4.55 10.16 3.81
C VAL A 92 5.39 11.15 3.00
N ALA A 93 5.09 11.32 1.70
CA ALA A 93 5.81 12.26 0.86
C ALA A 93 5.70 13.71 1.37
N GLY A 94 4.52 14.15 1.77
CA GLY A 94 4.29 15.51 2.30
C GLY A 94 5.02 15.77 3.62
N LEU A 95 4.94 14.83 4.57
CA LEU A 95 5.64 14.93 5.86
C LEU A 95 7.15 14.93 5.66
N MET A 96 7.70 14.01 4.86
CA MET A 96 9.14 13.93 4.60
C MET A 96 9.66 15.17 3.88
N ALA A 97 8.88 15.76 2.95
CA ALA A 97 9.27 16.99 2.30
C ALA A 97 9.42 18.15 3.30
N ALA A 98 8.45 18.33 4.20
CA ALA A 98 8.51 19.37 5.22
C ALA A 98 9.66 19.12 6.21
N ASP A 99 9.79 17.89 6.70
CA ASP A 99 10.84 17.50 7.63
C ASP A 99 12.24 17.80 7.08
N HIS A 100 12.51 17.39 5.83
CA HIS A 100 13.79 17.63 5.17
C HIS A 100 14.04 19.09 4.78
N VAL A 101 13.00 19.84 4.38
CA VAL A 101 13.13 21.27 4.03
C VAL A 101 13.51 22.10 5.23
N PHE A 102 13.00 21.75 6.42
CA PHE A 102 13.15 22.52 7.65
C PHE A 102 14.01 21.83 8.71
N GLU A 103 14.55 20.62 8.44
CA GLU A 103 15.44 19.86 9.33
C GLU A 103 14.82 19.66 10.73
N LEU A 104 13.56 19.16 10.78
CA LEU A 104 12.77 19.17 12.03
C LEU A 104 13.00 17.94 12.90
N ASP A 105 13.48 16.81 12.36
CA ASP A 105 13.60 15.51 13.04
C ASP A 105 12.25 15.05 13.64
N ALA A 106 11.19 15.15 12.84
CA ALA A 106 9.82 14.92 13.27
C ALA A 106 9.49 13.41 13.40
N PRO A 107 8.57 13.02 14.29
CA PRO A 107 8.12 11.62 14.43
C PRO A 107 7.18 11.22 13.27
N LEU A 108 7.77 11.02 12.08
CA LEU A 108 7.02 10.87 10.82
C LEU A 108 6.00 9.75 10.83
N LEU A 109 6.32 8.57 11.42
CA LEU A 109 5.38 7.45 11.49
C LEU A 109 4.15 7.77 12.34
N GLU A 110 4.35 8.43 13.49
CA GLU A 110 3.27 8.82 14.39
C GLU A 110 2.32 9.82 13.68
N LEU A 111 2.89 10.89 13.10
CA LEU A 111 2.13 11.89 12.36
C LEU A 111 1.40 11.30 11.14
N ALA A 112 2.06 10.41 10.41
CA ALA A 112 1.45 9.72 9.26
C ALA A 112 0.31 8.79 9.69
N THR A 113 0.47 8.09 10.82
CA THR A 113 -0.56 7.22 11.38
C THR A 113 -1.78 8.01 11.85
N GLU A 114 -1.57 9.18 12.47
CA GLU A 114 -2.67 10.10 12.85
C GLU A 114 -3.49 10.57 11.63
N LEU A 115 -2.81 10.88 10.51
CA LEU A 115 -3.46 11.36 9.29
C LEU A 115 -4.19 10.25 8.53
N GLU A 116 -3.62 9.05 8.44
CA GLU A 116 -4.18 7.90 7.70
C GLU A 116 -5.22 7.15 8.54
N GLY A 117 -5.06 7.14 9.87
CA GLY A 117 -5.92 6.43 10.81
C GLY A 117 -5.50 4.99 11.12
N HIS A 118 -4.46 4.47 10.46
CA HIS A 118 -3.88 3.14 10.70
C HIS A 118 -2.40 3.11 10.25
N PRO A 119 -1.54 2.29 10.92
CA PRO A 119 -0.10 2.37 10.74
C PRO A 119 0.46 1.60 9.54
N ASP A 120 -0.23 0.58 9.04
CA ASP A 120 0.30 -0.44 8.15
C ASP A 120 0.80 0.11 6.80
N ASN A 121 -0.07 0.79 6.04
CA ASN A 121 0.30 1.38 4.74
C ASN A 121 1.37 2.48 4.88
N VAL A 122 1.24 3.35 5.89
CA VAL A 122 2.21 4.44 6.09
C VAL A 122 3.57 3.92 6.55
N ALA A 123 3.60 2.87 7.37
CA ALA A 123 4.85 2.21 7.77
C ALA A 123 5.53 1.54 6.57
N ALA A 124 4.76 0.83 5.71
CA ALA A 124 5.30 0.24 4.49
C ALA A 124 5.82 1.32 3.53
N ALA A 125 5.09 2.42 3.32
CA ALA A 125 5.56 3.52 2.49
C ALA A 125 6.82 4.19 3.06
N LEU A 126 6.91 4.36 4.38
CA LEU A 126 8.03 5.04 5.03
C LEU A 126 9.30 4.17 5.07
N TYR A 127 9.17 2.88 5.39
CA TYR A 127 10.33 2.01 5.66
C TYR A 127 10.65 1.01 4.53
N GLY A 128 9.72 0.75 3.62
CA GLY A 128 9.87 -0.29 2.60
C GLY A 128 9.76 -1.71 3.15
N GLY A 129 9.91 -2.70 2.29
CA GLY A 129 9.87 -4.11 2.64
C GLY A 129 8.50 -4.57 3.13
N PHE A 130 8.51 -5.61 3.96
CA PHE A 130 7.37 -6.06 4.74
C PHE A 130 7.40 -5.44 6.13
N VAL A 131 6.25 -5.05 6.64
CA VAL A 131 6.13 -4.45 7.97
C VAL A 131 5.07 -5.17 8.80
N VAL A 132 5.34 -5.25 10.11
CA VAL A 132 4.39 -5.67 11.14
C VAL A 132 4.33 -4.56 12.18
N CYS A 133 3.15 -3.98 12.37
CA CYS A 133 2.90 -2.87 13.29
C CYS A 133 2.19 -3.38 14.54
N ALA A 134 2.78 -3.14 15.70
CA ALA A 134 2.20 -3.47 17.00
C ALA A 134 2.69 -2.48 18.06
N ASP A 135 1.84 -2.13 19.01
CA ASP A 135 2.18 -1.28 20.16
C ASP A 135 2.85 0.06 19.76
N GLY A 136 2.41 0.67 18.66
CA GLY A 136 2.99 1.90 18.12
C GLY A 136 4.39 1.74 17.50
N GLN A 137 4.87 0.50 17.35
CA GLN A 137 6.17 0.18 16.77
C GLN A 137 6.00 -0.58 15.46
N THR A 138 7.02 -0.50 14.59
CA THR A 138 7.07 -1.23 13.33
C THR A 138 8.31 -2.14 13.31
N THR A 139 8.07 -3.41 13.05
CA THR A 139 9.11 -4.37 12.71
C THR A 139 9.14 -4.54 11.20
N ARG A 140 10.27 -4.23 10.59
CA ARG A 140 10.49 -4.35 9.14
C ARG A 140 11.41 -5.52 8.81
N PHE A 141 11.17 -6.19 7.68
CA PHE A 141 12.07 -7.16 7.08
C PHE A 141 12.04 -7.11 5.55
N ASP A 142 13.12 -7.58 4.92
CA ASP A 142 13.25 -7.53 3.47
C ASP A 142 12.36 -8.58 2.78
N PRO A 143 11.86 -8.30 1.55
CA PRO A 143 11.22 -9.31 0.73
C PRO A 143 12.16 -10.48 0.47
N PRO A 144 11.70 -11.75 0.62
CA PRO A 144 12.53 -12.89 0.29
C PRO A 144 12.83 -12.92 -1.22
N THR A 145 14.08 -13.28 -1.55
CA THR A 145 14.54 -13.36 -2.95
C THR A 145 13.65 -14.29 -3.76
N GLY A 146 13.20 -13.82 -4.92
CA GLY A 146 12.36 -14.59 -5.84
C GLY A 146 10.87 -14.46 -5.57
N LEU A 147 10.42 -13.74 -4.54
CA LEU A 147 9.02 -13.41 -4.36
C LEU A 147 8.66 -12.20 -5.24
N GLU A 148 7.61 -12.37 -6.03
CA GLU A 148 7.06 -11.32 -6.90
C GLU A 148 5.57 -11.10 -6.63
N ALA A 149 5.07 -9.94 -7.00
CA ALA A 149 3.65 -9.63 -6.95
C ALA A 149 3.15 -9.02 -8.26
N LEU A 150 1.89 -9.35 -8.57
CA LEU A 150 1.11 -8.72 -9.62
C LEU A 150 -0.10 -8.05 -8.97
N ALA A 151 -0.47 -6.86 -9.42
CA ALA A 151 -1.67 -6.18 -8.99
C ALA A 151 -2.73 -6.24 -10.10
N VAL A 152 -3.88 -6.83 -9.79
CA VAL A 152 -5.08 -6.75 -10.62
C VAL A 152 -5.92 -5.60 -10.07
N VAL A 153 -5.96 -4.49 -10.80
CA VAL A 153 -6.59 -3.24 -10.37
C VAL A 153 -7.91 -3.03 -11.11
N PRO A 154 -9.07 -3.26 -10.47
CA PRO A 154 -10.36 -2.99 -11.09
C PRO A 154 -10.53 -1.53 -11.49
N ARG A 155 -11.31 -1.28 -12.55
CA ARG A 155 -11.63 0.08 -13.00
C ARG A 155 -12.58 0.82 -12.08
N GLU A 156 -13.41 0.07 -11.35
CA GLU A 156 -14.37 0.61 -10.38
C GLU A 156 -13.73 0.67 -8.99
N PRO A 157 -13.52 1.87 -8.44
CA PRO A 157 -12.92 2.01 -7.11
C PRO A 157 -13.92 1.67 -6.01
N VAL A 158 -13.41 1.23 -4.86
CA VAL A 158 -14.19 1.06 -3.63
C VAL A 158 -13.67 2.02 -2.56
N ARG A 159 -14.58 2.76 -1.94
CA ARG A 159 -14.22 3.69 -0.86
C ARG A 159 -13.79 2.92 0.39
N THR A 160 -12.67 3.27 0.98
CA THR A 160 -12.16 2.65 2.22
C THR A 160 -13.20 2.68 3.36
N ALA A 161 -13.94 3.79 3.50
CA ALA A 161 -15.00 3.90 4.50
C ALA A 161 -16.12 2.87 4.30
N ALA A 162 -16.53 2.59 3.05
CA ALA A 162 -17.53 1.56 2.75
C ALA A 162 -16.99 0.16 3.07
N ALA A 163 -15.73 -0.11 2.72
CA ALA A 163 -15.10 -1.39 3.03
C ALA A 163 -14.93 -1.62 4.56
N ARG A 164 -14.67 -0.57 5.34
CA ARG A 164 -14.64 -0.66 6.80
C ARG A 164 -16.04 -0.86 7.40
N ALA A 165 -17.04 -0.16 6.89
CA ALA A 165 -18.43 -0.30 7.34
C ALA A 165 -19.05 -1.70 7.06
N ALA A 166 -18.48 -2.46 6.11
CA ALA A 166 -18.91 -3.82 5.82
C ALA A 166 -18.41 -4.86 6.84
N LEU A 167 -17.51 -4.48 7.75
CA LEU A 167 -16.99 -5.37 8.78
C LEU A 167 -17.88 -5.35 10.01
N PRO A 168 -18.12 -6.53 10.65
CA PRO A 168 -18.84 -6.59 11.90
C PRO A 168 -18.01 -6.05 13.07
N ALA A 169 -18.66 -5.57 14.12
CA ALA A 169 -18.00 -5.12 15.34
C ALA A 169 -17.34 -6.28 16.13
N GLU A 170 -17.82 -7.51 15.94
CA GLU A 170 -17.34 -8.70 16.63
C GLU A 170 -17.17 -9.85 15.63
N VAL A 171 -16.22 -10.75 15.93
CA VAL A 171 -15.96 -11.94 15.12
C VAL A 171 -15.97 -13.19 16.02
N PRO A 172 -16.34 -14.37 15.48
CA PRO A 172 -16.20 -15.63 16.20
C PRO A 172 -14.76 -15.87 16.66
N LEU A 173 -14.57 -16.39 17.88
CA LEU A 173 -13.23 -16.73 18.39
C LEU A 173 -12.47 -17.69 17.45
N SER A 174 -13.20 -18.61 16.78
CA SER A 174 -12.60 -19.51 15.78
C SER A 174 -11.98 -18.77 14.60
N ASP A 175 -12.56 -17.65 14.15
CA ASP A 175 -12.04 -16.84 13.06
C ASP A 175 -10.81 -16.03 13.52
N ALA A 176 -10.84 -15.52 14.76
CA ALA A 176 -9.69 -14.87 15.37
C ALA A 176 -8.50 -15.84 15.50
N VAL A 177 -8.72 -17.06 16.02
CA VAL A 177 -7.69 -18.12 16.11
C VAL A 177 -7.15 -18.49 14.73
N PHE A 178 -8.04 -18.58 13.72
CA PHE A 178 -7.63 -18.84 12.34
C PHE A 178 -6.67 -17.77 11.83
N ASN A 179 -7.01 -16.48 11.99
CA ASN A 179 -6.15 -15.39 11.53
C ASN A 179 -4.81 -15.31 12.29
N VAL A 180 -4.81 -15.52 13.60
CA VAL A 180 -3.56 -15.60 14.40
C VAL A 180 -2.63 -16.69 13.84
N ALA A 181 -3.16 -17.88 13.56
CA ALA A 181 -2.38 -18.98 13.02
C ALA A 181 -1.85 -18.67 11.60
N HIS A 182 -2.70 -18.13 10.72
CA HIS A 182 -2.32 -17.82 9.34
C HIS A 182 -1.38 -16.62 9.25
N GLY A 183 -1.53 -15.60 10.09
CA GLY A 183 -0.59 -14.50 10.23
C GLY A 183 0.80 -14.98 10.66
N ALA A 184 0.87 -15.90 11.62
CA ALA A 184 2.11 -16.53 12.05
C ALA A 184 2.77 -17.36 10.91
N LEU A 185 1.97 -18.13 10.16
CA LEU A 185 2.47 -18.90 8.99
C LEU A 185 2.99 -17.97 7.90
N LEU A 186 2.25 -16.89 7.57
CA LEU A 186 2.66 -15.91 6.58
C LEU A 186 3.98 -15.25 6.97
N THR A 187 4.09 -14.75 8.19
CA THR A 187 5.31 -14.10 8.70
C THR A 187 6.50 -15.07 8.67
N LEU A 188 6.30 -16.31 9.12
CA LEU A 188 7.34 -17.32 9.10
C LEU A 188 7.76 -17.70 7.68
N GLY A 189 6.79 -17.86 6.76
CA GLY A 189 7.02 -18.12 5.34
C GLY A 189 7.85 -17.02 4.68
N LEU A 190 7.47 -15.77 4.90
CA LEU A 190 8.19 -14.59 4.41
C LEU A 190 9.61 -14.52 4.97
N ALA A 191 9.79 -14.66 6.30
CA ALA A 191 11.08 -14.56 6.95
C ALA A 191 12.06 -15.67 6.55
N ARG A 192 11.57 -16.85 6.12
CA ARG A 192 12.36 -18.01 5.73
C ARG A 192 12.50 -18.21 4.23
N GLY A 193 11.72 -17.50 3.42
CA GLY A 193 11.56 -17.79 1.99
C GLY A 193 10.92 -19.18 1.75
N ASP A 194 10.02 -19.59 2.65
CA ASP A 194 9.30 -20.87 2.54
C ASP A 194 7.96 -20.66 1.84
N TRP A 195 7.91 -21.05 0.57
CA TRP A 195 6.74 -20.78 -0.29
C TRP A 195 5.50 -21.57 0.10
N ASP A 196 5.65 -22.77 0.69
CA ASP A 196 4.51 -23.55 1.18
C ASP A 196 3.89 -22.90 2.42
N LEU A 197 4.69 -22.48 3.39
CA LEU A 197 4.22 -21.74 4.55
C LEU A 197 3.57 -20.41 4.14
N LEU A 198 4.20 -19.67 3.21
CA LEU A 198 3.66 -18.43 2.67
C LEU A 198 2.28 -18.66 2.05
N ALA A 199 2.18 -19.60 1.10
CA ALA A 199 0.94 -19.89 0.40
C ALA A 199 -0.20 -20.32 1.35
N ARG A 200 0.12 -21.09 2.38
CA ARG A 200 -0.83 -21.45 3.46
C ARG A 200 -1.20 -20.27 4.32
N GLY A 201 -0.28 -19.33 4.53
CA GLY A 201 -0.46 -18.15 5.35
C GLY A 201 -1.37 -17.06 4.76
N LEU A 202 -1.63 -17.06 3.43
CA LEU A 202 -2.41 -16.01 2.76
C LEU A 202 -3.91 -16.00 3.06
N HIS A 203 -4.42 -16.99 3.78
CA HIS A 203 -5.85 -17.12 4.07
C HIS A 203 -6.32 -16.20 5.20
N ASP A 204 -7.54 -15.68 5.07
CA ASP A 204 -8.17 -14.74 6.00
C ASP A 204 -9.64 -15.10 6.25
N ARG A 205 -10.10 -14.84 7.47
CA ARG A 205 -11.51 -14.96 7.89
C ARG A 205 -12.04 -13.69 8.56
N LEU A 206 -11.25 -12.61 8.62
CA LEU A 206 -11.67 -11.38 9.27
C LEU A 206 -12.29 -10.38 8.32
N HIS A 207 -11.71 -10.20 7.12
CA HIS A 207 -12.09 -9.05 6.31
C HIS A 207 -12.41 -9.33 4.84
N GLN A 208 -11.69 -10.23 4.14
CA GLN A 208 -11.84 -10.38 2.69
C GLN A 208 -13.21 -10.90 2.27
N GLU A 209 -13.66 -12.02 2.85
CA GLU A 209 -14.97 -12.61 2.56
C GLU A 209 -16.11 -11.65 2.93
N ARG A 210 -16.00 -10.95 4.06
CA ARG A 210 -17.02 -10.02 4.55
C ARG A 210 -17.22 -8.81 3.63
N ARG A 211 -16.17 -8.45 2.88
CA ARG A 211 -16.16 -7.37 1.87
C ARG A 211 -16.44 -7.86 0.45
N ALA A 212 -16.54 -9.17 0.21
CA ALA A 212 -16.64 -9.77 -1.13
C ALA A 212 -17.80 -9.18 -1.98
N HIS A 213 -18.91 -8.81 -1.33
CA HIS A 213 -20.06 -8.22 -2.01
C HIS A 213 -19.76 -6.83 -2.62
N LEU A 214 -18.72 -6.12 -2.17
CA LEU A 214 -18.29 -4.83 -2.72
C LEU A 214 -17.43 -4.99 -3.99
N PHE A 215 -16.76 -6.13 -4.14
CA PHE A 215 -15.86 -6.43 -5.26
C PHE A 215 -15.88 -7.94 -5.62
N PRO A 216 -17.03 -8.49 -6.04
CA PRO A 216 -17.21 -9.95 -6.21
C PRO A 216 -16.22 -10.58 -7.18
N ARG A 217 -15.89 -9.91 -8.31
CA ARG A 217 -14.91 -10.40 -9.29
C ARG A 217 -13.51 -10.50 -8.72
N SER A 218 -13.10 -9.48 -7.93
CA SER A 218 -11.79 -9.48 -7.26
C SER A 218 -11.69 -10.62 -6.25
N TYR A 219 -12.75 -10.82 -5.46
CA TYR A 219 -12.78 -11.89 -4.47
C TYR A 219 -12.74 -13.27 -5.13
N GLU A 220 -13.54 -13.50 -6.18
CA GLU A 220 -13.53 -14.75 -6.97
C GLU A 220 -12.15 -15.04 -7.56
N LEU A 221 -11.51 -14.01 -8.18
CA LEU A 221 -10.17 -14.14 -8.73
C LEU A 221 -9.15 -14.51 -7.64
N ALA A 222 -9.23 -13.88 -6.47
CA ALA A 222 -8.33 -14.17 -5.36
C ALA A 222 -8.46 -15.63 -4.89
N GLN A 223 -9.67 -16.19 -4.84
CA GLN A 223 -9.89 -17.59 -4.47
C GLN A 223 -9.32 -18.59 -5.51
N ARG A 224 -9.30 -18.21 -6.79
CA ARG A 224 -8.85 -19.06 -7.90
C ARG A 224 -7.38 -18.84 -8.28
N ALA A 225 -6.66 -17.92 -7.65
CA ALA A 225 -5.31 -17.55 -8.05
C ALA A 225 -4.33 -18.73 -8.12
N ARG A 226 -4.48 -19.74 -7.25
CA ARG A 226 -3.64 -20.96 -7.28
C ARG A 226 -3.91 -21.84 -8.51
N GLU A 227 -5.13 -21.88 -9.01
CA GLU A 227 -5.50 -22.59 -10.25
C GLU A 227 -4.83 -21.94 -11.47
N LEU A 228 -4.53 -20.63 -11.38
CA LEU A 228 -3.82 -19.86 -12.39
C LEU A 228 -2.28 -19.94 -12.25
N GLY A 229 -1.77 -20.76 -11.34
CA GLY A 229 -0.34 -21.00 -11.14
C GLY A 229 0.35 -20.08 -10.12
N ALA A 230 -0.38 -19.19 -9.44
CA ALA A 230 0.16 -18.34 -8.39
C ALA A 230 0.35 -19.10 -7.06
N LEU A 231 1.17 -18.56 -6.15
CA LEU A 231 1.25 -19.04 -4.75
C LEU A 231 -0.08 -18.82 -4.03
N GLY A 232 -0.79 -17.78 -4.38
CA GLY A 232 -2.09 -17.38 -3.87
C GLY A 232 -2.37 -15.92 -4.20
N ALA A 233 -3.45 -15.38 -3.65
CA ALA A 233 -3.75 -13.96 -3.76
C ALA A 233 -4.48 -13.43 -2.54
N THR A 234 -4.37 -12.13 -2.33
CA THR A 234 -5.05 -11.40 -1.24
C THR A 234 -5.69 -10.13 -1.78
N ILE A 235 -6.73 -9.66 -1.11
CA ILE A 235 -7.27 -8.32 -1.37
C ILE A 235 -6.34 -7.30 -0.75
N SER A 236 -5.88 -6.35 -1.54
CA SER A 236 -4.97 -5.28 -1.11
C SER A 236 -5.71 -4.22 -0.31
N GLY A 237 -5.35 -4.05 0.96
CA GLY A 237 -5.96 -3.07 1.85
C GLY A 237 -7.47 -3.21 1.98
N ALA A 238 -8.18 -2.13 1.63
CA ALA A 238 -9.65 -2.11 1.59
C ALA A 238 -10.23 -2.75 0.31
N GLY A 239 -9.41 -3.10 -0.66
CA GLY A 239 -9.79 -3.50 -2.01
C GLY A 239 -10.04 -2.27 -2.92
N PRO A 240 -10.48 -2.49 -4.14
CA PRO A 240 -10.83 -3.76 -4.79
C PRO A 240 -9.63 -4.50 -5.44
N THR A 241 -8.41 -3.96 -5.37
CA THR A 241 -7.22 -4.58 -6.00
C THR A 241 -6.93 -5.95 -5.41
N VAL A 242 -6.61 -6.89 -6.28
CA VAL A 242 -6.09 -8.22 -5.91
C VAL A 242 -4.58 -8.20 -6.05
N LEU A 243 -3.86 -8.48 -4.96
CA LEU A 243 -2.43 -8.74 -4.97
C LEU A 243 -2.22 -10.24 -5.19
N VAL A 244 -1.67 -10.60 -6.35
CA VAL A 244 -1.36 -11.99 -6.72
C VAL A 244 0.10 -12.25 -6.42
N TRP A 245 0.37 -13.26 -5.59
CA TRP A 245 1.70 -13.62 -5.09
C TRP A 245 2.30 -14.71 -5.96
N CYS A 246 3.49 -14.48 -6.49
CA CYS A 246 4.15 -15.38 -7.41
C CYS A 246 5.58 -15.67 -6.98
N PHE A 247 6.06 -16.87 -7.29
CA PHE A 247 7.49 -17.11 -7.38
C PHE A 247 7.97 -16.65 -8.77
N TYR A 248 9.16 -16.04 -8.86
CA TYR A 248 9.61 -15.32 -10.06
C TYR A 248 9.61 -16.20 -11.33
N GLU A 249 9.93 -17.50 -11.22
CA GLU A 249 9.91 -18.43 -12.34
C GLU A 249 8.52 -18.68 -12.92
N GLN A 250 7.46 -18.50 -12.11
CA GLN A 250 6.08 -18.71 -12.49
C GLN A 250 5.40 -17.44 -13.01
N THR A 251 5.96 -16.26 -12.70
CA THR A 251 5.31 -14.95 -12.95
C THR A 251 4.87 -14.80 -14.41
N GLY A 252 5.68 -15.24 -15.38
CA GLY A 252 5.33 -15.16 -16.80
C GLY A 252 4.07 -15.95 -17.15
N ALA A 253 3.97 -17.19 -16.69
CA ALA A 253 2.81 -18.05 -16.92
C ALA A 253 1.54 -17.51 -16.23
N VAL A 254 1.70 -17.00 -15.00
CA VAL A 254 0.59 -16.37 -14.25
C VAL A 254 0.09 -15.10 -14.94
N VAL A 255 0.98 -14.26 -15.49
CA VAL A 255 0.60 -13.08 -16.29
C VAL A 255 -0.25 -13.49 -17.50
N GLU A 256 0.18 -14.51 -18.25
CA GLU A 256 -0.59 -14.98 -19.41
C GLU A 256 -1.97 -15.53 -19.01
N ALA A 257 -2.04 -16.30 -17.92
CA ALA A 257 -3.31 -16.82 -17.41
C ALA A 257 -4.25 -15.69 -16.94
N LEU A 258 -3.71 -14.66 -16.27
CA LEU A 258 -4.50 -13.55 -15.78
C LEU A 258 -5.02 -12.63 -16.89
N ARG A 259 -4.32 -12.47 -18.02
CA ARG A 259 -4.75 -11.56 -19.10
C ARG A 259 -6.17 -11.80 -19.56
N GLY A 260 -6.55 -13.06 -19.78
CA GLY A 260 -7.92 -13.41 -20.18
C GLY A 260 -8.95 -13.21 -19.06
N GLU A 261 -8.55 -13.45 -17.81
CA GLU A 261 -9.42 -13.32 -16.63
C GLU A 261 -9.76 -11.86 -16.31
N VAL A 262 -8.86 -10.92 -16.59
CA VAL A 262 -9.02 -9.50 -16.21
C VAL A 262 -9.53 -8.62 -17.34
N GLU A 263 -9.66 -9.15 -18.56
CA GLU A 263 -10.06 -8.39 -19.73
C GLU A 263 -11.41 -7.68 -19.52
N GLY A 264 -11.44 -6.40 -19.87
CA GLY A 264 -12.65 -5.56 -19.83
C GLY A 264 -13.02 -4.98 -18.45
N TRP A 265 -12.47 -5.48 -17.32
CA TRP A 265 -12.86 -4.98 -15.98
C TRP A 265 -11.70 -4.51 -15.09
N ALA A 266 -10.49 -4.98 -15.33
CA ALA A 266 -9.33 -4.59 -14.52
C ALA A 266 -8.09 -4.35 -15.39
N GLN A 267 -7.09 -3.70 -14.82
CA GLN A 267 -5.75 -3.59 -15.34
C GLN A 267 -4.82 -4.54 -14.59
N LEU A 268 -3.95 -5.23 -15.32
CA LEU A 268 -2.90 -6.05 -14.74
C LEU A 268 -1.58 -5.27 -14.73
N LEU A 269 -1.00 -5.09 -13.56
CA LEU A 269 0.27 -4.40 -13.35
C LEU A 269 1.30 -5.34 -12.71
N ARG A 270 2.57 -5.21 -13.07
CA ARG A 270 3.66 -5.75 -12.25
C ARG A 270 3.86 -4.80 -11.07
N ALA A 271 3.85 -5.33 -9.87
CA ALA A 271 4.01 -4.59 -8.63
C ALA A 271 4.96 -5.37 -7.69
N PRO A 272 6.26 -5.51 -8.06
CA PRO A 272 7.22 -6.21 -7.24
C PRO A 272 7.27 -5.61 -5.83
N PHE A 273 7.63 -6.41 -4.84
CA PHE A 273 7.85 -5.90 -3.49
C PHE A 273 9.07 -4.98 -3.47
N GLU A 274 8.91 -3.81 -2.86
CA GLU A 274 9.92 -2.75 -2.82
C GLU A 274 10.66 -2.79 -1.48
N PRO A 275 11.95 -3.14 -1.45
CA PRO A 275 12.71 -3.17 -0.20
C PRO A 275 13.01 -1.79 0.37
N GLN A 276 13.04 -0.75 -0.48
CA GLN A 276 13.35 0.61 -0.05
C GLN A 276 12.06 1.36 0.29
N GLY A 277 12.05 2.05 1.44
CA GLY A 277 11.01 3.00 1.79
C GLY A 277 11.15 4.35 1.09
N ALA A 278 10.32 5.29 1.50
CA ALA A 278 10.40 6.64 0.97
C ALA A 278 11.78 7.26 1.22
N TYR A 279 12.24 8.04 0.26
CA TYR A 279 13.51 8.74 0.35
C TYR A 279 13.44 10.12 -0.32
N VAL A 280 14.37 10.98 0.09
CA VAL A 280 14.46 12.37 -0.38
C VAL A 280 15.79 12.59 -1.04
N TRP A 281 15.82 13.37 -2.13
CA TRP A 281 17.05 13.91 -2.67
C TRP A 281 16.95 15.41 -2.93
N GLU A 282 18.09 16.07 -2.85
CA GLU A 282 18.25 17.48 -3.22
C GLU A 282 18.49 17.57 -4.74
N LEU A 283 17.94 18.62 -5.36
CA LEU A 283 18.14 18.93 -6.77
C LEU A 283 19.06 20.13 -6.94
#